data_1e3ab5816f3bb9bee61b45c50bd82240
#
_entry.id   1e3ab5816f3bb9bee61b45c50bd82240
#
_cell.length_a   1.000
_cell.length_b   1.000
_cell.length_c   1.000
_cell.angle_alpha   90.00
_cell.angle_beta   90.00
_cell.angle_gamma   90.00
#
_symmetry.space_group_name_H-M   'P 1'
#
loop_
_entity.id
_entity.type
_entity.pdbx_description
1 polymer ?
#
loop_
_entity_poly.entity_id
_entity_poly.type
_entity_poly.pdbx_seq_one_letter_code
_entity_poly.pdbx_strand_id
1 'polypeptide(L)'
;MSIVSNISPLAPKNFPIMHSISGVRFATANAGIKSGDSEDATLILLEPETVIAGLFTSSMMRSAPVIDCQNKIGINVENTGAAIIVNSGNANAFTGRHGELAVREIIAELATRVQIPVERIFSS
;
A
#
# COMPACT_ATOMS: atom_id res chain seq x y z
N MET A 1 5.78 19.14 -30.32
CA MET A 1 5.55 19.80 -29.01
C MET A 1 6.24 18.96 -27.96
N SER A 2 7.35 19.44 -27.45
CA SER A 2 8.05 18.75 -26.35
C SER A 2 7.23 18.93 -25.06
N ILE A 3 6.77 17.84 -24.49
CA ILE A 3 6.17 17.83 -23.16
C ILE A 3 7.30 18.19 -22.20
N VAL A 4 7.32 19.42 -21.74
CA VAL A 4 8.17 19.83 -20.63
C VAL A 4 7.59 19.11 -19.41
N SER A 5 8.22 18.03 -18.98
CA SER A 5 7.88 17.42 -17.70
C SER A 5 8.18 18.45 -16.62
N ASN A 6 7.14 18.99 -15.99
CA ASN A 6 7.28 19.87 -14.84
C ASN A 6 7.83 19.04 -13.66
N ILE A 7 9.15 18.85 -13.64
CA ILE A 7 9.82 18.25 -12.50
C ILE A 7 9.71 19.25 -11.34
N SER A 8 9.21 18.79 -10.22
CA SER A 8 9.10 19.62 -9.01
C SER A 8 10.47 20.23 -8.65
N PRO A 9 10.54 21.54 -8.32
CA PRO A 9 11.79 22.15 -7.86
C PRO A 9 12.33 21.51 -6.57
N LEU A 10 11.50 20.76 -5.85
CA LEU A 10 11.89 19.99 -4.65
C LEU A 10 12.29 18.54 -4.97
N ALA A 11 12.20 18.12 -6.22
CA ALA A 11 12.62 16.78 -6.61
C ALA A 11 14.13 16.62 -6.42
N PRO A 12 14.61 15.50 -5.90
CA PRO A 12 16.04 15.26 -5.80
C PRO A 12 16.64 15.18 -7.20
N LYS A 13 17.83 15.76 -7.39
CA LYS A 13 18.54 15.73 -8.68
C LYS A 13 18.93 14.31 -9.09
N ASN A 14 19.26 13.48 -8.10
CA ASN A 14 19.60 12.08 -8.29
C ASN A 14 18.97 11.26 -7.15
N PHE A 15 18.50 10.07 -7.45
CA PHE A 15 18.11 9.10 -6.44
C PHE A 15 19.34 8.33 -5.96
N PRO A 16 19.47 8.06 -4.65
CA PRO A 16 20.55 7.21 -4.16
C PRO A 16 20.39 5.79 -4.70
N ILE A 17 21.52 5.08 -4.81
CA ILE A 17 21.49 3.65 -5.09
C ILE A 17 20.91 2.96 -3.86
N MET A 18 19.74 2.34 -4.02
CA MET A 18 19.09 1.62 -2.95
C MET A 18 19.63 0.20 -2.88
N HIS A 19 20.09 -0.19 -1.70
CA HIS A 19 20.49 -1.57 -1.43
C HIS A 19 19.26 -2.44 -1.14
N SER A 20 19.36 -3.74 -1.49
CA SER A 20 18.33 -4.70 -1.09
C SER A 20 18.25 -4.80 0.43
N ILE A 21 17.04 -4.92 0.94
CA ILE A 21 16.76 -5.13 2.36
C ILE A 21 16.38 -6.61 2.52
N SER A 22 17.13 -7.34 3.37
CA SER A 22 16.80 -8.74 3.66
C SER A 22 15.41 -8.85 4.27
N GLY A 23 14.63 -9.83 3.81
CA GLY A 23 13.26 -10.04 4.28
C GLY A 23 12.21 -9.12 3.66
N VAL A 24 12.58 -8.26 2.70
CA VAL A 24 11.66 -7.33 2.04
C VAL A 24 11.75 -7.51 0.52
N ARG A 25 10.61 -7.67 -0.13
CA ARG A 25 10.49 -7.71 -1.60
C ARG A 25 9.52 -6.64 -2.07
N PHE A 26 9.83 -6.03 -3.20
CA PHE A 26 9.02 -4.99 -3.82
C PHE A 26 8.56 -5.43 -5.21
N ALA A 27 7.36 -5.04 -5.57
CA ALA A 27 6.85 -5.10 -6.94
C ALA A 27 6.01 -3.85 -7.21
N THR A 28 6.11 -3.34 -8.43
CA THR A 28 5.31 -2.20 -8.89
C THR A 28 4.54 -2.58 -10.14
N ALA A 29 3.43 -1.92 -10.37
CA ALA A 29 2.61 -2.13 -11.56
C ALA A 29 1.82 -0.86 -11.92
N ASN A 30 1.47 -0.76 -13.20
CA ASN A 30 0.42 0.13 -13.64
C ASN A 30 -0.92 -0.60 -13.52
N ALA A 31 -1.72 -0.21 -12.53
CA ALA A 31 -3.05 -0.76 -12.28
C ALA A 31 -4.16 0.05 -12.97
N GLY A 32 -3.81 1.12 -13.68
CA GLY A 32 -4.75 1.99 -14.38
C GLY A 32 -5.53 2.92 -13.46
N ILE A 33 -5.03 3.21 -12.27
CA ILE A 33 -5.65 4.14 -11.31
C ILE A 33 -5.39 5.57 -11.74
N LYS A 34 -4.20 5.84 -12.25
CA LYS A 34 -3.83 7.12 -12.88
C LYS A 34 -3.90 7.02 -14.40
N SER A 35 -4.15 8.15 -15.04
CA SER A 35 -4.00 8.25 -16.49
C SER A 35 -2.53 8.21 -16.89
N GLY A 36 -2.20 7.44 -17.94
CA GLY A 36 -0.84 7.31 -18.48
C GLY A 36 -0.18 5.98 -18.13
N ASP A 37 1.10 5.86 -18.48
CA ASP A 37 1.87 4.63 -18.36
C ASP A 37 2.70 4.56 -17.06
N SER A 38 2.43 5.42 -16.08
CA SER A 38 3.15 5.42 -14.82
C SER A 38 2.66 4.31 -13.90
N GLU A 39 3.58 3.70 -13.18
CA GLU A 39 3.25 2.76 -12.11
C GLU A 39 2.48 3.49 -11.00
N ASP A 40 1.35 2.95 -10.61
CA ASP A 40 0.43 3.53 -9.65
C ASP A 40 0.03 2.57 -8.51
N ALA A 41 0.58 1.36 -8.54
CA ALA A 41 0.44 0.39 -7.47
C ALA A 41 1.81 -0.18 -7.07
N THR A 42 2.03 -0.33 -5.77
CA THR A 42 3.25 -0.93 -5.20
C THR A 42 2.84 -1.99 -4.19
N LEU A 43 3.43 -3.17 -4.30
CA LEU A 43 3.30 -4.25 -3.34
C LEU A 43 4.63 -4.44 -2.61
N ILE A 44 4.59 -4.46 -1.29
CA ILE A 44 5.71 -4.75 -0.40
C ILE A 44 5.39 -6.06 0.31
N LEU A 45 6.22 -7.07 0.11
CA LEU A 45 6.11 -8.36 0.79
C LEU A 45 7.20 -8.46 1.87
N LEU A 46 6.79 -8.87 3.05
CA LEU A 46 7.61 -8.97 4.25
C LEU A 46 7.64 -10.42 4.72
N GLU A 47 8.83 -10.88 5.11
CA GLU A 47 9.01 -12.25 5.61
C GLU A 47 8.32 -12.48 6.96
N PRO A 48 8.11 -13.76 7.34
CA PRO A 48 7.60 -14.12 8.67
C PRO A 48 8.38 -13.44 9.80
N GLU A 49 7.70 -13.23 10.93
CA GLU A 49 8.21 -12.56 12.13
C GLU A 49 8.46 -11.04 11.98
N THR A 50 8.15 -10.45 10.81
CA THR A 50 8.21 -9.00 10.66
C THR A 50 7.18 -8.33 11.57
N VAL A 51 7.65 -7.43 12.42
CA VAL A 51 6.79 -6.59 13.26
C VAL A 51 6.29 -5.40 12.45
N ILE A 52 4.98 -5.16 12.51
CA ILE A 52 4.35 -4.00 11.89
C ILE A 52 3.79 -3.11 12.99
N ALA A 53 4.17 -1.85 12.95
CA ALA A 53 3.65 -0.80 13.80
C ALA A 53 3.15 0.36 12.95
N GLY A 54 2.20 1.11 13.45
CA GLY A 54 1.61 2.23 12.71
C GLY A 54 1.13 3.33 13.61
N LEU A 55 1.21 4.56 13.11
CA LEU A 55 0.57 5.72 13.68
C LEU A 55 -0.50 6.23 12.70
N PHE A 56 -1.64 6.59 13.22
CA PHE A 56 -2.80 6.95 12.42
C PHE A 56 -3.31 8.33 12.81
N THR A 57 -3.99 8.97 11.88
CA THR A 57 -4.65 10.23 12.14
C THR A 57 -5.73 10.10 13.22
N SER A 58 -5.86 11.12 14.06
CA SER A 58 -6.96 11.28 15.02
C SER A 58 -8.23 11.85 14.38
N SER A 59 -8.22 12.17 13.10
CA SER A 59 -9.40 12.68 12.38
C SER A 59 -10.59 11.70 12.49
N MET A 60 -11.76 12.24 12.64
CA MET A 60 -13.01 11.45 12.58
C MET A 60 -13.35 11.02 11.14
N MET A 61 -12.77 11.69 10.14
CA MET A 61 -13.04 11.46 8.72
C MET A 61 -11.89 10.65 8.08
N ARG A 62 -11.71 9.44 8.58
CA ARG A 62 -10.66 8.53 8.09
C ARG A 62 -11.09 7.82 6.81
N SER A 63 -10.15 7.60 5.90
CA SER A 63 -10.39 6.79 4.71
C SER A 63 -10.56 5.31 5.07
N ALA A 64 -11.18 4.55 4.17
CA ALA A 64 -11.40 3.12 4.38
C ALA A 64 -10.10 2.33 4.61
N PRO A 65 -8.98 2.58 3.88
CA PRO A 65 -7.70 1.92 4.18
C PRO A 65 -7.18 2.22 5.59
N VAL A 66 -7.31 3.46 6.05
CA VAL A 66 -6.86 3.85 7.40
C VAL A 66 -7.63 3.09 8.47
N ILE A 67 -8.95 2.99 8.33
CA ILE A 67 -9.81 2.24 9.28
C ILE A 67 -9.45 0.76 9.27
N ASP A 68 -9.27 0.16 8.09
CA ASP A 68 -8.88 -1.23 7.95
C ASP A 68 -7.52 -1.51 8.62
N CYS A 69 -6.52 -0.67 8.37
CA CYS A 69 -5.19 -0.80 9.00
C CYS A 69 -5.25 -0.64 10.53
N GLN A 70 -6.04 0.30 11.04
CA GLN A 70 -6.22 0.48 12.48
C GLN A 70 -6.82 -0.76 13.15
N ASN A 71 -7.74 -1.44 12.49
CA ASN A 71 -8.37 -2.64 13.02
C ASN A 71 -7.42 -3.86 13.03
N LYS A 72 -6.37 -3.83 12.22
CA LYS A 72 -5.42 -4.94 12.04
C LYS A 72 -4.11 -4.75 12.79
N ILE A 73 -3.74 -3.48 13.06
CA ILE A 73 -2.46 -3.21 13.72
C ILE A 73 -2.41 -3.89 15.10
N GLY A 74 -1.30 -4.55 15.38
CA GLY A 74 -1.13 -5.33 16.61
C GLY A 74 -1.67 -6.77 16.56
N ILE A 75 -2.41 -7.16 15.51
CA ILE A 75 -2.78 -8.57 15.32
C ILE A 75 -1.54 -9.33 14.86
N ASN A 76 -1.15 -10.31 15.65
CA ASN A 76 -0.06 -11.20 15.30
C ASN A 76 -0.63 -12.55 14.83
N VAL A 77 -0.08 -13.05 13.70
CA VAL A 77 -0.36 -14.38 13.19
C VAL A 77 0.99 -15.08 13.07
N GLU A 78 1.21 -16.08 13.90
CA GLU A 78 2.50 -16.78 13.97
C GLU A 78 2.90 -17.40 12.63
N ASN A 79 4.19 -17.41 12.36
CA ASN A 79 4.80 -18.03 11.18
C ASN A 79 4.28 -17.48 9.83
N THR A 80 3.74 -16.26 9.82
CA THR A 80 3.27 -15.62 8.59
C THR A 80 4.03 -14.34 8.31
N GLY A 81 4.25 -14.07 7.03
CA GLY A 81 4.72 -12.78 6.57
C GLY A 81 3.68 -11.69 6.69
N ALA A 82 3.93 -10.57 6.04
CA ALA A 82 2.96 -9.51 5.89
C ALA A 82 3.06 -8.90 4.49
N ALA A 83 2.04 -8.17 4.10
CA ALA A 83 2.05 -7.41 2.85
C ALA A 83 1.52 -5.99 3.08
N ILE A 84 2.09 -5.05 2.34
CA ILE A 84 1.57 -3.69 2.26
C ILE A 84 1.33 -3.39 0.78
N ILE A 85 0.10 -3.04 0.44
CA ILE A 85 -0.27 -2.58 -0.89
C ILE A 85 -0.54 -1.08 -0.85
N VAL A 86 0.17 -0.34 -1.68
CA VAL A 86 0.05 1.12 -1.79
C VAL A 86 -0.43 1.45 -3.19
N ASN A 87 -1.48 2.24 -3.30
CA ASN A 87 -1.87 2.83 -4.56
C ASN A 87 -1.68 4.35 -4.56
N SER A 88 -1.46 4.92 -5.73
CA SER A 88 -1.42 6.36 -5.89
C SER A 88 -2.49 6.83 -6.88
N GLY A 89 -3.11 7.98 -6.58
CA GLY A 89 -4.17 8.57 -7.41
C GLY A 89 -5.58 8.42 -6.85
N ASN A 90 -5.80 7.52 -5.89
CA ASN A 90 -7.08 7.39 -5.20
C ASN A 90 -6.85 7.07 -3.72
N ALA A 91 -7.19 7.99 -2.84
CA ALA A 91 -7.08 7.83 -1.39
C ALA A 91 -8.24 7.03 -0.77
N ASN A 92 -9.25 6.65 -1.56
CA ASN A 92 -10.47 5.98 -1.10
C ASN A 92 -11.09 6.66 0.15
N ALA A 93 -11.07 7.99 0.15
CA ALA A 93 -11.61 8.83 1.22
C ALA A 93 -13.04 9.27 0.88
N PHE A 94 -13.89 9.40 1.91
CA PHE A 94 -15.31 9.80 1.77
C PHE A 94 -16.15 8.88 0.89
N THR A 95 -15.76 7.62 0.75
CA THR A 95 -16.42 6.64 -0.11
C THR A 95 -17.43 5.75 0.62
N GLY A 96 -17.50 5.89 1.95
CA GLY A 96 -18.41 5.14 2.79
C GLY A 96 -18.29 3.62 2.58
N ARG A 97 -19.41 2.92 2.58
CA ARG A 97 -19.48 1.47 2.46
C ARG A 97 -18.82 0.93 1.17
N HIS A 98 -18.88 1.67 0.07
CA HIS A 98 -18.25 1.24 -1.17
C HIS A 98 -16.73 1.18 -1.05
N GLY A 99 -16.13 2.15 -0.37
CA GLY A 99 -14.70 2.14 -0.12
C GLY A 99 -14.26 1.00 0.78
N GLU A 100 -15.05 0.68 1.82
CA GLU A 100 -14.77 -0.47 2.69
C GLU A 100 -14.83 -1.80 1.92
N LEU A 101 -15.82 -1.97 1.06
CA LEU A 101 -15.95 -3.17 0.23
C LEU A 101 -14.77 -3.30 -0.74
N ALA A 102 -14.39 -2.21 -1.42
CA ALA A 102 -13.25 -2.21 -2.33
C ALA A 102 -11.94 -2.60 -1.62
N VAL A 103 -11.68 -2.07 -0.42
CA VAL A 103 -10.50 -2.45 0.39
C VAL A 103 -10.54 -3.94 0.72
N ARG A 104 -11.69 -4.46 1.16
CA ARG A 104 -11.84 -5.89 1.51
C ARG A 104 -11.61 -6.80 0.29
N GLU A 105 -12.16 -6.44 -0.86
CA GLU A 105 -11.99 -7.22 -2.10
C GLU A 105 -10.52 -7.28 -2.53
N ILE A 106 -9.84 -6.14 -2.55
CA ILE A 106 -8.41 -6.06 -2.90
C ILE A 106 -7.57 -6.91 -1.94
N ILE A 107 -7.82 -6.79 -0.64
CA ILE A 107 -7.08 -7.53 0.39
C ILE A 107 -7.36 -9.03 0.28
N ALA A 108 -8.61 -9.45 0.08
CA ALA A 108 -8.96 -10.87 -0.06
C ALA A 108 -8.32 -11.51 -1.29
N GLU A 109 -8.34 -10.81 -2.42
CA GLU A 109 -7.69 -11.27 -3.65
C GLU A 109 -6.18 -11.38 -3.46
N LEU A 110 -5.56 -10.38 -2.86
CA LEU A 110 -4.13 -10.38 -2.57
C LEU A 110 -3.77 -11.50 -1.61
N ALA A 111 -4.54 -11.71 -0.53
CA ALA A 111 -4.32 -12.78 0.44
C ALA A 111 -4.25 -14.15 -0.22
N THR A 112 -5.17 -14.41 -1.16
CA THR A 112 -5.20 -15.66 -1.94
C THR A 112 -3.95 -15.83 -2.80
N ARG A 113 -3.48 -14.74 -3.45
CA ARG A 113 -2.33 -14.80 -4.36
C ARG A 113 -0.99 -14.91 -3.65
N VAL A 114 -0.82 -14.20 -2.54
CA VAL A 114 0.46 -14.17 -1.80
C VAL A 114 0.51 -15.17 -0.64
N GLN A 115 -0.60 -15.85 -0.35
CA GLN A 115 -0.76 -16.82 0.74
C GLN A 115 -0.42 -16.20 2.12
N ILE A 116 -0.86 -14.97 2.33
CA ILE A 116 -0.74 -14.23 3.59
C ILE A 116 -2.14 -13.98 4.13
N PRO A 117 -2.41 -14.21 5.43
CA PRO A 117 -3.71 -13.93 6.03
C PRO A 117 -4.14 -12.47 5.87
N VAL A 118 -5.44 -12.23 5.70
CA VAL A 118 -5.99 -10.87 5.50
C VAL A 118 -5.66 -9.92 6.64
N GLU A 119 -5.46 -10.43 7.86
CA GLU A 119 -5.07 -9.68 9.05
C GLU A 119 -3.64 -9.14 8.97
N ARG A 120 -2.82 -9.72 8.09
CA ARG A 120 -1.43 -9.33 7.86
C ARG A 120 -1.22 -8.57 6.55
N ILE A 121 -2.31 -8.15 5.89
CA ILE A 121 -2.25 -7.33 4.66
C ILE A 121 -2.81 -5.96 4.95
N PHE A 122 -2.01 -4.95 4.69
CA PHE A 122 -2.30 -3.53 4.94
C PHE A 122 -2.41 -2.79 3.61
N SER A 123 -3.36 -1.86 3.52
CA SER A 123 -3.58 -1.06 2.31
C SER A 123 -3.43 0.43 2.59
N SER A 124 -2.97 1.17 1.58
CA SER A 124 -2.83 2.63 1.64
C SER A 124 -3.17 3.27 0.29
#